data_3243bdf073cfeb4f20bb9cb2e475e551
#
_entry.id   3243bdf073cfeb4f20bb9cb2e475e551
#
_cell.length_a   1.000
_cell.length_b   1.000
_cell.length_c   1.000
_cell.angle_alpha   90.00
_cell.angle_beta   90.00
_cell.angle_gamma   90.00
#
_symmetry.space_group_name_H-M   'P 1'
#
loop_
_entity.id
_entity.type
_entity.pdbx_description
1 polymer ?
#
loop_
_entity_poly.entity_id
_entity_poly.type
_entity_poly.pdbx_seq_one_letter_code
_entity_poly.pdbx_strand_id
1 'polypeptide(L)'
;MEHQRGRARSEAARVAILQATARLFADRGYEQLTMEGIAHEAGVGKQTIYRWWTSKGALVADCLLEGLLLPEGIAPDDTGDIRTDLVTWLHKIFVLLESKGGPALMRSLIAAGAESDDVGGRLGDTFGTSSFLVERFEKAVVAGQLPPDAPLQQMGEALLGAVIFRTLTRAPADADVAARLVDVAMGPRLADDGIRQVGLSE
;
A
#
# COMPACT_ATOMS: atom_id res chain seq x y z
N MET A 1 -24.49 30.31 12.04
CA MET A 1 -23.57 29.79 13.08
C MET A 1 -23.84 28.34 13.50
N GLU A 2 -25.08 27.86 13.47
CA GLU A 2 -25.43 26.47 13.87
C GLU A 2 -24.94 25.39 12.89
N HIS A 3 -24.96 25.64 11.59
CA HIS A 3 -24.46 24.74 10.53
C HIS A 3 -22.94 24.48 10.65
N GLN A 4 -22.17 25.49 11.02
CA GLN A 4 -20.72 25.38 11.19
C GLN A 4 -20.36 24.53 12.43
N ARG A 5 -21.14 24.66 13.53
CA ARG A 5 -20.95 23.85 14.75
C ARG A 5 -21.31 22.38 14.52
N GLY A 6 -22.34 22.10 13.71
CA GLY A 6 -22.72 20.72 13.35
C GLY A 6 -21.63 20.02 12.54
N ARG A 7 -21.06 20.74 11.55
CA ARG A 7 -19.98 20.21 10.71
C ARG A 7 -18.68 19.96 11.50
N ALA A 8 -18.30 20.88 12.38
CA ALA A 8 -17.14 20.72 13.23
C ALA A 8 -17.26 19.53 14.21
N ARG A 9 -18.44 19.31 14.81
CA ARG A 9 -18.71 18.14 15.65
C ARG A 9 -18.67 16.82 14.87
N SER A 10 -19.17 16.86 13.62
CA SER A 10 -19.16 15.69 12.73
C SER A 10 -17.73 15.30 12.37
N GLU A 11 -16.88 16.27 12.05
CA GLU A 11 -15.46 16.01 11.70
C GLU A 11 -14.66 15.55 12.93
N ALA A 12 -14.88 16.15 14.08
CA ALA A 12 -14.26 15.68 15.33
C ALA A 12 -14.62 14.22 15.65
N ALA A 13 -15.87 13.82 15.39
CA ALA A 13 -16.31 12.45 15.57
C ALA A 13 -15.63 11.51 14.54
N ARG A 14 -15.47 11.94 13.27
CA ARG A 14 -14.75 11.17 12.24
C ARG A 14 -13.30 10.90 12.68
N VAL A 15 -12.58 11.94 13.08
CA VAL A 15 -11.20 11.83 13.55
C VAL A 15 -11.09 10.90 14.77
N ALA A 16 -11.99 11.03 15.75
CA ALA A 16 -12.00 10.16 16.92
C ALA A 16 -12.21 8.68 16.56
N ILE A 17 -13.08 8.39 15.58
CA ILE A 17 -13.33 7.03 15.08
C ILE A 17 -12.08 6.47 14.40
N LEU A 18 -11.44 7.22 13.53
CA LEU A 18 -10.22 6.81 12.84
C LEU A 18 -9.08 6.51 13.83
N GLN A 19 -8.87 7.39 14.82
CA GLN A 19 -7.86 7.19 15.87
C GLN A 19 -8.16 5.98 16.74
N ALA A 20 -9.43 5.77 17.14
CA ALA A 20 -9.85 4.58 17.89
C ALA A 20 -9.61 3.30 17.10
N THR A 21 -9.91 3.33 15.79
CA THR A 21 -9.66 2.21 14.88
C THR A 21 -8.18 1.88 14.82
N ALA A 22 -7.32 2.87 14.65
CA ALA A 22 -5.87 2.68 14.59
C ALA A 22 -5.31 2.08 15.88
N ARG A 23 -5.73 2.59 17.07
CA ARG A 23 -5.33 2.02 18.36
C ARG A 23 -5.75 0.56 18.50
N LEU A 24 -7.02 0.27 18.26
CA LEU A 24 -7.54 -1.10 18.38
C LEU A 24 -6.91 -2.05 17.35
N PHE A 25 -6.59 -1.56 16.16
CA PHE A 25 -5.87 -2.33 15.16
C PHE A 25 -4.46 -2.69 15.64
N ALA A 26 -3.72 -1.74 16.18
CA ALA A 26 -2.39 -1.97 16.73
C ALA A 26 -2.40 -2.99 17.89
N ASP A 27 -3.39 -2.89 18.78
CA ASP A 27 -3.49 -3.75 19.98
C ASP A 27 -3.96 -5.17 19.65
N ARG A 28 -4.93 -5.34 18.74
CA ARG A 28 -5.69 -6.58 18.57
C ARG A 28 -5.65 -7.16 17.16
N GLY A 29 -5.17 -6.41 16.20
CA GLY A 29 -5.18 -6.76 14.79
C GLY A 29 -6.56 -6.66 14.14
N TYR A 30 -6.57 -6.81 12.81
CA TYR A 30 -7.78 -6.64 12.00
C TYR A 30 -8.93 -7.57 12.37
N GLU A 31 -8.65 -8.84 12.68
CA GLU A 31 -9.70 -9.85 12.91
C GLU A 31 -10.57 -9.54 14.14
N GLN A 32 -9.98 -8.95 15.17
CA GLN A 32 -10.69 -8.62 16.39
C GLN A 32 -11.36 -7.24 16.39
N LEU A 33 -11.18 -6.46 15.32
CA LEU A 33 -11.91 -5.21 15.15
C LEU A 33 -13.39 -5.47 14.92
N THR A 34 -14.24 -4.73 15.64
CA THR A 34 -15.67 -4.68 15.42
C THR A 34 -16.16 -3.23 15.39
N MET A 35 -17.19 -2.95 14.58
CA MET A 35 -17.77 -1.60 14.52
C MET A 35 -18.28 -1.12 15.87
N GLU A 36 -18.80 -2.03 16.69
CA GLU A 36 -19.26 -1.76 18.06
C GLU A 36 -18.09 -1.42 19.00
N GLY A 37 -17.00 -2.19 18.93
CA GLY A 37 -15.81 -1.94 19.76
C GLY A 37 -15.16 -0.61 19.42
N ILE A 38 -15.12 -0.25 18.14
CA ILE A 38 -14.60 1.03 17.67
C ILE A 38 -15.52 2.17 18.14
N ALA A 39 -16.86 2.02 18.05
CA ALA A 39 -17.81 3.02 18.54
C ALA A 39 -17.62 3.31 20.04
N HIS A 40 -17.47 2.24 20.83
CA HIS A 40 -17.23 2.34 22.26
C HIS A 40 -15.92 3.06 22.57
N GLU A 41 -14.83 2.66 21.90
CA GLU A 41 -13.50 3.26 22.07
C GLU A 41 -13.47 4.74 21.66
N ALA A 42 -14.19 5.10 20.60
CA ALA A 42 -14.30 6.47 20.11
C ALA A 42 -15.29 7.34 20.90
N GLY A 43 -16.04 6.76 21.84
CA GLY A 43 -17.06 7.46 22.61
C GLY A 43 -18.25 7.96 21.77
N VAL A 44 -18.59 7.25 20.68
CA VAL A 44 -19.68 7.62 19.77
C VAL A 44 -20.74 6.53 19.67
N GLY A 45 -21.95 6.92 19.23
CA GLY A 45 -23.00 5.95 18.96
C GLY A 45 -22.71 5.16 17.67
N LYS A 46 -23.14 3.88 17.61
CA LYS A 46 -23.01 2.99 16.45
C LYS A 46 -23.51 3.64 15.16
N GLN A 47 -24.64 4.36 15.19
CA GLN A 47 -25.19 5.07 14.03
C GLN A 47 -24.24 6.15 13.49
N THR A 48 -23.40 6.73 14.35
CA THR A 48 -22.43 7.74 13.93
C THR A 48 -21.36 7.14 13.02
N ILE A 49 -20.89 5.92 13.33
CA ILE A 49 -19.94 5.22 12.47
C ILE A 49 -20.58 4.85 11.13
N TYR A 50 -21.75 4.22 11.15
CA TYR A 50 -22.43 3.75 9.93
C TYR A 50 -22.87 4.89 8.99
N ARG A 51 -22.90 6.12 9.47
CA ARG A 51 -23.12 7.29 8.62
C ARG A 51 -21.91 7.60 7.71
N TRP A 52 -20.69 7.23 8.15
CA TRP A 52 -19.46 7.48 7.42
C TRP A 52 -18.96 6.26 6.67
N TRP A 53 -19.08 5.09 7.28
CA TRP A 53 -18.53 3.85 6.74
C TRP A 53 -19.55 2.73 6.79
N THR A 54 -19.81 2.14 5.63
CA THR A 54 -20.77 1.05 5.48
C THR A 54 -20.24 -0.30 6.00
N SER A 55 -18.91 -0.43 6.08
CA SER A 55 -18.25 -1.67 6.51
C SER A 55 -16.97 -1.39 7.32
N LYS A 56 -16.52 -2.41 8.05
CA LYS A 56 -15.22 -2.38 8.72
C LYS A 56 -14.07 -2.18 7.72
N GLY A 57 -14.18 -2.79 6.54
CA GLY A 57 -13.20 -2.66 5.48
C GLY A 57 -13.06 -1.21 4.99
N ALA A 58 -14.18 -0.53 4.73
CA ALA A 58 -14.19 0.87 4.33
C ALA A 58 -13.57 1.79 5.40
N LEU A 59 -13.86 1.55 6.68
CA LEU A 59 -13.27 2.30 7.79
C LEU A 59 -11.75 2.08 7.89
N VAL A 60 -11.30 0.84 7.75
CA VAL A 60 -9.86 0.52 7.80
C VAL A 60 -9.15 1.03 6.56
N ALA A 61 -9.79 1.01 5.38
CA ALA A 61 -9.26 1.65 4.18
C ALA A 61 -9.02 3.15 4.40
N ASP A 62 -9.99 3.86 4.99
CA ASP A 62 -9.81 5.27 5.34
C ASP A 62 -8.67 5.49 6.33
N CYS A 63 -8.53 4.64 7.38
CA CYS A 63 -7.40 4.73 8.30
C CYS A 63 -6.05 4.52 7.60
N LEU A 64 -6.00 3.62 6.62
CA LEU A 64 -4.80 3.38 5.82
C LEU A 64 -4.46 4.60 4.95
N LEU A 65 -5.47 5.16 4.27
CA LEU A 65 -5.34 6.35 3.42
C LEU A 65 -4.94 7.62 4.18
N GLU A 66 -5.34 7.72 5.44
CA GLU A 66 -4.93 8.80 6.35
C GLU A 66 -3.54 8.54 7.00
N GLY A 67 -2.85 7.45 6.59
CA GLY A 67 -1.53 7.09 7.11
C GLY A 67 -1.52 6.54 8.54
N LEU A 68 -2.68 6.28 9.15
CA LEU A 68 -2.79 5.86 10.56
C LEU A 68 -2.44 4.39 10.80
N LEU A 69 -2.42 3.57 9.74
CA LEU A 69 -2.17 2.12 9.81
C LEU A 69 -0.92 1.70 9.05
N LEU A 70 -0.28 2.61 8.31
CA LEU A 70 0.95 2.29 7.62
C LEU A 70 2.09 2.18 8.63
N PRO A 71 2.85 1.08 8.63
CA PRO A 71 4.08 1.00 9.39
C PRO A 71 5.04 2.10 8.97
N GLU A 72 5.81 2.63 9.91
CA GLU A 72 6.97 3.45 9.55
C GLU A 72 7.87 2.66 8.59
N GLY A 73 8.33 3.29 7.51
CA GLY A 73 9.18 2.62 6.52
C GLY A 73 8.45 1.69 5.56
N ILE A 74 7.13 1.91 5.28
CA ILE A 74 6.39 1.18 4.25
C ILE A 74 6.89 1.50 2.84
N ALA A 75 7.51 2.65 2.62
CA ALA A 75 8.15 2.99 1.34
C ALA A 75 9.43 2.17 1.13
N PRO A 76 9.82 1.89 -0.12
CA PRO A 76 11.14 1.32 -0.40
C PRO A 76 12.25 2.24 0.09
N ASP A 77 13.32 1.64 0.62
CA ASP A 77 14.53 2.37 0.96
C ASP A 77 15.16 2.95 -0.31
N ASP A 78 16.09 3.91 -0.17
CA ASP A 78 16.87 4.46 -1.27
C ASP A 78 18.37 4.26 -0.95
N THR A 79 18.85 3.03 -1.19
CA THR A 79 20.24 2.63 -0.91
C THR A 79 21.18 2.88 -2.09
N GLY A 80 20.63 3.29 -3.24
CA GLY A 80 21.35 3.44 -4.49
C GLY A 80 21.32 2.20 -5.39
N ASP A 81 20.59 1.14 -5.01
CA ASP A 81 20.28 -0.03 -5.87
C ASP A 81 18.78 -0.30 -5.87
N ILE A 82 18.09 0.19 -6.90
CA ILE A 82 16.64 0.09 -7.03
C ILE A 82 16.14 -1.36 -6.93
N ARG A 83 16.88 -2.35 -7.47
CA ARG A 83 16.43 -3.75 -7.44
C ARG A 83 16.50 -4.31 -6.03
N THR A 84 17.59 -4.09 -5.33
CA THR A 84 17.74 -4.50 -3.93
C THR A 84 16.70 -3.83 -3.04
N ASP A 85 16.43 -2.55 -3.25
CA ASP A 85 15.44 -1.79 -2.51
C ASP A 85 14.03 -2.36 -2.72
N LEU A 86 13.65 -2.63 -3.96
CA LEU A 86 12.33 -3.20 -4.29
C LEU A 86 12.17 -4.65 -3.80
N VAL A 87 13.21 -5.48 -3.90
CA VAL A 87 13.17 -6.86 -3.37
C VAL A 87 12.97 -6.83 -1.85
N THR A 88 13.72 -5.99 -1.16
CA THR A 88 13.61 -5.82 0.29
C THR A 88 12.24 -5.31 0.68
N TRP A 89 11.75 -4.30 -0.02
CA TRP A 89 10.42 -3.74 0.19
C TRP A 89 9.31 -4.77 -0.03
N LEU A 90 9.34 -5.47 -1.16
CA LEU A 90 8.31 -6.45 -1.50
C LEU A 90 8.31 -7.62 -0.51
N HIS A 91 9.49 -8.05 -0.07
CA HIS A 91 9.60 -9.07 0.97
C HIS A 91 9.03 -8.58 2.32
N LYS A 92 9.30 -7.33 2.73
CA LYS A 92 8.67 -6.73 3.92
C LYS A 92 7.14 -6.76 3.82
N ILE A 93 6.57 -6.42 2.65
CA ILE A 93 5.13 -6.48 2.41
C ILE A 93 4.60 -7.92 2.55
N PHE A 94 5.29 -8.91 1.98
CA PHE A 94 4.90 -10.31 2.10
C PHE A 94 4.89 -10.78 3.57
N VAL A 95 5.93 -10.47 4.32
CA VAL A 95 6.00 -10.80 5.76
C VAL A 95 4.83 -10.16 6.53
N LEU A 96 4.51 -8.89 6.24
CA LEU A 96 3.37 -8.20 6.83
C LEU A 96 2.04 -8.91 6.50
N LEU A 97 1.86 -9.32 5.25
CA LEU A 97 0.64 -9.99 4.80
C LEU A 97 0.52 -11.43 5.29
N GLU A 98 1.64 -12.11 5.59
CA GLU A 98 1.64 -13.43 6.22
C GLU A 98 1.43 -13.38 7.73
N SER A 99 1.56 -12.20 8.33
CA SER A 99 1.31 -12.02 9.76
C SER A 99 -0.16 -12.28 10.12
N LYS A 100 -0.42 -12.52 11.42
CA LYS A 100 -1.79 -12.78 11.91
C LYS A 100 -2.72 -11.63 11.55
N GLY A 101 -3.72 -11.92 10.72
CA GLY A 101 -4.72 -10.94 10.26
C GLY A 101 -4.35 -10.24 8.94
N GLY A 102 -3.13 -10.29 8.46
CA GLY A 102 -2.69 -9.67 7.21
C GLY A 102 -3.52 -10.07 5.99
N PRO A 103 -3.76 -11.38 5.74
CA PRO A 103 -4.58 -11.80 4.61
C PRO A 103 -6.04 -11.35 4.72
N ALA A 104 -6.60 -11.30 5.94
CA ALA A 104 -7.96 -10.84 6.17
C ALA A 104 -8.09 -9.33 5.93
N LEU A 105 -7.11 -8.56 6.40
CA LEU A 105 -7.01 -7.13 6.12
C LEU A 105 -6.98 -6.86 4.62
N MET A 106 -6.05 -7.48 3.89
CA MET A 106 -5.90 -7.23 2.45
C MET A 106 -7.17 -7.58 1.67
N ARG A 107 -7.78 -8.74 1.93
CA ARG A 107 -9.07 -9.11 1.30
C ARG A 107 -10.17 -8.09 1.58
N SER A 108 -10.20 -7.54 2.78
CA SER A 108 -11.20 -6.53 3.15
C SER A 108 -10.95 -5.18 2.47
N LEU A 109 -9.69 -4.79 2.27
CA LEU A 109 -9.33 -3.59 1.50
C LEU A 109 -9.71 -3.74 0.03
N ILE A 110 -9.42 -4.90 -0.56
CA ILE A 110 -9.81 -5.23 -1.95
C ILE A 110 -11.34 -5.17 -2.10
N ALA A 111 -12.08 -5.79 -1.18
CA ALA A 111 -13.54 -5.75 -1.20
C ALA A 111 -14.07 -4.32 -1.07
N ALA A 112 -13.55 -3.54 -0.12
CA ALA A 112 -13.96 -2.15 0.06
C ALA A 112 -13.71 -1.29 -1.18
N GLY A 113 -12.56 -1.47 -1.84
CA GLY A 113 -12.24 -0.78 -3.09
C GLY A 113 -13.13 -1.21 -4.26
N ALA A 114 -13.52 -2.50 -4.31
CA ALA A 114 -14.43 -3.02 -5.34
C ALA A 114 -15.90 -2.62 -5.12
N GLU A 115 -16.31 -2.37 -3.88
CA GLU A 115 -17.68 -1.97 -3.53
C GLU A 115 -17.92 -0.46 -3.63
N SER A 116 -16.86 0.35 -3.62
CA SER A 116 -16.93 1.81 -3.60
C SER A 116 -15.90 2.42 -4.53
N ASP A 117 -16.36 3.09 -5.59
CA ASP A 117 -15.50 3.81 -6.55
C ASP A 117 -14.64 4.87 -5.85
N ASP A 118 -15.16 5.56 -4.83
CA ASP A 118 -14.41 6.54 -4.04
C ASP A 118 -13.25 5.89 -3.28
N VAL A 119 -13.52 4.79 -2.58
CA VAL A 119 -12.47 4.04 -1.85
C VAL A 119 -11.46 3.45 -2.83
N GLY A 120 -11.92 2.84 -3.93
CA GLY A 120 -11.07 2.28 -4.96
C GLY A 120 -10.18 3.32 -5.61
N GLY A 121 -10.74 4.48 -5.98
CA GLY A 121 -9.99 5.61 -6.54
C GLY A 121 -8.91 6.11 -5.59
N ARG A 122 -9.25 6.37 -4.33
CA ARG A 122 -8.29 6.83 -3.31
C ARG A 122 -7.18 5.81 -3.02
N LEU A 123 -7.49 4.51 -2.99
CA LEU A 123 -6.48 3.46 -2.90
C LEU A 123 -5.57 3.45 -4.14
N GLY A 124 -6.14 3.63 -5.34
CA GLY A 124 -5.39 3.77 -6.59
C GLY A 124 -4.46 4.98 -6.58
N ASP A 125 -4.93 6.13 -6.11
CA ASP A 125 -4.11 7.35 -5.99
C ASP A 125 -2.97 7.16 -4.97
N THR A 126 -3.25 6.54 -3.83
CA THR A 126 -2.27 6.36 -2.74
C THR A 126 -1.20 5.32 -3.08
N PHE A 127 -1.58 4.21 -3.68
CA PHE A 127 -0.68 3.09 -3.98
C PHE A 127 -0.30 2.98 -5.46
N GLY A 128 -0.99 3.70 -6.35
CA GLY A 128 -0.78 3.69 -7.79
C GLY A 128 0.07 4.88 -8.28
N THR A 129 -0.54 5.81 -8.99
CA THR A 129 0.09 6.86 -9.80
C THR A 129 0.95 7.88 -9.03
N SER A 130 0.61 8.18 -7.78
CA SER A 130 1.33 9.16 -6.92
C SER A 130 2.02 8.48 -5.75
N SER A 131 2.37 7.20 -5.91
CA SER A 131 2.86 6.39 -4.81
C SER A 131 4.35 6.59 -4.56
N PHE A 132 4.77 6.28 -3.35
CA PHE A 132 6.18 6.16 -2.97
C PHE A 132 6.99 5.22 -3.88
N LEU A 133 6.33 4.28 -4.60
CA LEU A 133 6.97 3.43 -5.61
C LEU A 133 7.36 4.26 -6.83
N VAL A 134 6.45 5.07 -7.37
CA VAL A 134 6.73 5.93 -8.52
C VAL A 134 7.83 6.92 -8.20
N GLU A 135 7.78 7.57 -7.03
CA GLU A 135 8.85 8.46 -6.57
C GLU A 135 10.21 7.75 -6.48
N ARG A 136 10.23 6.49 -6.01
CA ARG A 136 11.47 5.70 -5.96
C ARG A 136 11.97 5.33 -7.35
N PHE A 137 11.07 5.02 -8.29
CA PHE A 137 11.43 4.78 -9.68
C PHE A 137 11.95 6.04 -10.37
N GLU A 138 11.34 7.20 -10.15
CA GLU A 138 11.80 8.49 -10.69
C GLU A 138 13.24 8.78 -10.27
N LYS A 139 13.57 8.56 -8.98
CA LYS A 139 14.94 8.66 -8.49
C LYS A 139 15.89 7.68 -9.19
N ALA A 140 15.43 6.46 -9.48
CA ALA A 140 16.22 5.47 -10.21
C ALA A 140 16.47 5.87 -11.68
N VAL A 141 15.49 6.53 -12.32
CA VAL A 141 15.69 7.14 -13.65
C VAL A 141 16.74 8.23 -13.61
N VAL A 142 16.64 9.15 -12.64
CA VAL A 142 17.65 10.23 -12.46
C VAL A 142 19.04 9.66 -12.21
N ALA A 143 19.13 8.56 -11.45
CA ALA A 143 20.39 7.86 -11.17
C ALA A 143 20.89 6.96 -12.32
N GLY A 144 20.18 6.89 -13.45
CA GLY A 144 20.56 6.06 -14.61
C GLY A 144 20.36 4.55 -14.40
N GLN A 145 19.63 4.13 -13.36
CA GLN A 145 19.33 2.71 -13.08
C GLN A 145 18.11 2.20 -13.85
N LEU A 146 17.27 3.11 -14.32
CA LEU A 146 16.14 2.84 -15.20
C LEU A 146 16.23 3.73 -16.45
N PRO A 147 15.75 3.26 -17.61
CA PRO A 147 15.68 4.10 -18.79
C PRO A 147 14.71 5.28 -18.61
N PRO A 148 14.93 6.43 -19.29
CA PRO A 148 14.08 7.62 -19.16
C PRO A 148 12.62 7.40 -19.59
N ASP A 149 12.37 6.42 -20.43
CA ASP A 149 11.05 6.04 -20.97
C ASP A 149 10.45 4.82 -20.27
N ALA A 150 11.01 4.42 -19.11
CA ALA A 150 10.48 3.30 -18.33
C ALA A 150 9.01 3.55 -17.93
N PRO A 151 8.12 2.55 -18.06
CA PRO A 151 6.71 2.69 -17.70
C PRO A 151 6.50 2.58 -16.18
N LEU A 152 6.93 3.61 -15.44
CA LEU A 152 7.05 3.59 -13.97
C LEU A 152 5.75 3.21 -13.27
N GLN A 153 4.62 3.75 -13.77
CA GLN A 153 3.30 3.44 -13.22
C GLN A 153 2.97 1.96 -13.37
N GLN A 154 3.14 1.39 -14.58
CA GLN A 154 2.83 -0.01 -14.87
C GLN A 154 3.76 -0.97 -14.12
N MET A 155 4.99 -0.57 -13.88
CA MET A 155 5.92 -1.32 -13.03
C MET A 155 5.41 -1.40 -11.58
N GLY A 156 4.91 -0.29 -11.02
CA GLY A 156 4.27 -0.25 -9.71
C GLY A 156 3.00 -1.09 -9.66
N GLU A 157 2.13 -0.95 -10.66
CA GLU A 157 0.89 -1.74 -10.80
C GLU A 157 1.18 -3.25 -10.89
N ALA A 158 2.23 -3.66 -11.61
CA ALA A 158 2.63 -5.06 -11.70
C ALA A 158 3.05 -5.65 -10.34
N LEU A 159 3.84 -4.91 -9.56
CA LEU A 159 4.27 -5.34 -8.22
C LEU A 159 3.08 -5.41 -7.24
N LEU A 160 2.24 -4.38 -7.20
CA LEU A 160 1.06 -4.35 -6.35
C LEU A 160 0.01 -5.38 -6.78
N GLY A 161 -0.19 -5.56 -8.08
CA GLY A 161 -1.06 -6.60 -8.62
C GLY A 161 -0.60 -8.00 -8.23
N ALA A 162 0.70 -8.26 -8.23
CA ALA A 162 1.25 -9.51 -7.75
C ALA A 162 0.98 -9.74 -6.25
N VAL A 163 1.10 -8.70 -5.41
CA VAL A 163 0.76 -8.75 -3.98
C VAL A 163 -0.72 -9.13 -3.80
N ILE A 164 -1.62 -8.45 -4.51
CA ILE A 164 -3.07 -8.70 -4.46
C ILE A 164 -3.37 -10.13 -4.90
N PHE A 165 -2.85 -10.55 -6.06
CA PHE A 165 -3.09 -11.88 -6.61
C PHE A 165 -2.61 -12.98 -5.65
N ARG A 166 -1.39 -12.85 -5.10
CA ARG A 166 -0.84 -13.83 -4.15
C ARG A 166 -1.63 -13.90 -2.86
N THR A 167 -2.11 -12.77 -2.35
CA THR A 167 -2.98 -12.74 -1.16
C THR A 167 -4.32 -13.44 -1.41
N LEU A 168 -4.93 -13.24 -2.58
CA LEU A 168 -6.20 -13.88 -2.94
C LEU A 168 -6.05 -15.38 -3.15
N THR A 169 -4.98 -15.81 -3.80
CA THR A 169 -4.71 -17.21 -4.11
C THR A 169 -4.00 -17.97 -2.99
N ARG A 170 -3.56 -17.28 -1.93
CA ARG A 170 -2.74 -17.84 -0.84
C ARG A 170 -1.45 -18.47 -1.37
N ALA A 171 -0.91 -17.91 -2.46
CA ALA A 171 0.33 -18.40 -3.02
C ALA A 171 1.51 -18.04 -2.10
N PRO A 172 2.51 -18.93 -1.92
CA PRO A 172 3.68 -18.65 -1.11
C PRO A 172 4.39 -17.36 -1.55
N ALA A 173 4.91 -16.61 -0.61
CA ALA A 173 5.57 -15.34 -0.84
C ALA A 173 6.85 -15.26 0.00
N ASP A 174 7.98 -15.59 -0.61
CA ASP A 174 9.32 -15.56 0.00
C ASP A 174 10.23 -14.54 -0.72
N ALA A 175 11.46 -14.40 -0.25
CA ALA A 175 12.43 -13.48 -0.83
C ALA A 175 12.76 -13.81 -2.29
N ASP A 176 12.79 -15.11 -2.67
CA ASP A 176 13.06 -15.56 -4.04
C ASP A 176 11.92 -15.18 -4.97
N VAL A 177 10.67 -15.26 -4.48
CA VAL A 177 9.48 -14.77 -5.20
C VAL A 177 9.57 -13.26 -5.38
N ALA A 178 9.94 -12.51 -4.34
CA ALA A 178 10.10 -11.07 -4.43
C ALA A 178 11.13 -10.69 -5.50
N ALA A 179 12.29 -11.36 -5.52
CA ALA A 179 13.32 -11.12 -6.51
C ALA A 179 12.83 -11.37 -7.94
N ARG A 180 12.17 -12.52 -8.19
CA ARG A 180 11.61 -12.84 -9.51
C ARG A 180 10.54 -11.83 -9.98
N LEU A 181 9.68 -11.36 -9.07
CA LEU A 181 8.66 -10.36 -9.41
C LEU A 181 9.28 -9.02 -9.77
N VAL A 182 10.31 -8.61 -9.05
CA VAL A 182 11.08 -7.40 -9.37
C VAL A 182 11.76 -7.53 -10.72
N ASP A 183 12.37 -8.69 -11.02
CA ASP A 183 12.98 -8.94 -12.34
C ASP A 183 11.96 -8.90 -13.48
N VAL A 184 10.75 -9.42 -13.27
CA VAL A 184 9.67 -9.32 -14.25
C VAL A 184 9.22 -7.88 -14.46
N ALA A 185 9.05 -7.11 -13.37
CA ALA A 185 8.58 -5.73 -13.45
C ALA A 185 9.60 -4.77 -14.05
N MET A 186 10.88 -5.00 -13.79
CA MET A 186 11.97 -4.11 -14.25
C MET A 186 12.64 -4.57 -15.55
N GLY A 187 12.31 -5.75 -16.05
CA GLY A 187 13.05 -6.38 -17.13
C GLY A 187 14.44 -6.92 -16.70
N PRO A 188 15.15 -7.58 -17.62
CA PRO A 188 16.49 -8.11 -17.31
C PRO A 188 17.43 -6.96 -16.90
N ARG A 189 18.44 -7.28 -16.07
CA ARG A 189 19.50 -6.32 -15.78
C ARG A 189 20.12 -5.87 -17.10
N LEU A 190 20.20 -4.57 -17.34
CA LEU A 190 21.04 -4.06 -18.39
C LEU A 190 22.42 -4.64 -18.13
N ALA A 191 22.90 -5.50 -19.05
CA ALA A 191 24.25 -6.00 -18.95
C ALA A 191 25.16 -4.76 -18.89
N ASP A 192 26.10 -4.79 -17.97
CA ASP A 192 27.20 -3.81 -17.96
C ASP A 192 27.97 -4.04 -19.27
N ASP A 193 27.53 -3.38 -20.33
CA ASP A 193 28.20 -3.40 -21.63
C ASP A 193 29.53 -2.68 -21.46
N GLY A 194 30.42 -3.39 -20.76
CA GLY A 194 31.85 -3.12 -20.83
C GLY A 194 32.21 -3.12 -22.30
N ILE A 195 32.44 -1.93 -22.80
CA ILE A 195 32.94 -1.55 -24.12
C ILE A 195 33.87 -2.64 -24.67
N ARG A 196 33.31 -3.59 -25.40
CA ARG A 196 34.12 -4.33 -26.39
C ARG A 196 34.21 -3.43 -27.62
N GLN A 197 35.18 -2.53 -27.58
CA GLN A 197 35.77 -2.04 -28.81
C GLN A 197 36.28 -3.26 -29.59
N VAL A 198 35.46 -3.75 -30.51
CA VAL A 198 35.97 -4.58 -31.57
C VAL A 198 36.79 -3.64 -32.44
N GLY A 199 38.09 -3.70 -32.26
CA GLY A 199 39.04 -3.09 -33.16
C GLY A 199 38.81 -3.65 -34.55
N LEU A 200 38.33 -2.79 -35.44
CA LEU A 200 38.49 -2.97 -36.86
C LEU A 200 39.95 -2.62 -37.16
N SER A 201 40.79 -3.63 -37.28
CA SER A 201 42.08 -3.53 -37.91
C SER A 201 41.94 -4.16 -39.29
N GLU A 202 42.11 -3.33 -40.31
CA GLU A 202 42.55 -3.54 -41.72
C GLU A 202 42.13 -4.84 -42.42
#